data_1d18fe7e980ea317470f6f0ccf38f51e
#
_entry.id   1d18fe7e980ea317470f6f0ccf38f51e
#
_cell.length_a   1.000
_cell.length_b   1.000
_cell.length_c   1.000
_cell.angle_alpha   90.00
_cell.angle_beta   90.00
_cell.angle_gamma   90.00
#
_symmetry.space_group_name_H-M   'P 1'
#
loop_
_entity.id
_entity.type
_entity.pdbx_description
1 polymer ?
#
loop_
_entity_poly.entity_id
_entity_poly.type
_entity_poly.pdbx_seq_one_letter_code
_entity_poly.pdbx_strand_id
1 'polypeptide(L)'
;MLGNMGSHSHGTHIPSTNPDSIDDIDLMGFALGPMASYIGLQKFEHMVHKEGEWDIVVYEIRKFTRLLLQQNPNVVGLLWLKDDLYIHDDIQRQYIEKRDIFSSKLAYKTFIGYAYSQREKMMMSTFQGYMGAKRKALVEKYGYDIKNAAHTIRILRMGIEFLNTSQLNVFRHDAAELMEIKTGKWELNKVLSLADKLVKDAELAYRSSKLPDVPNEKEAELLLMKVIKEKMLVS
;
A
#
# COMPACT_ATOMS: atom_id res chain seq x y z
N MET A 1 -7.06 -5.85 13.40
CA MET A 1 -6.48 -4.54 13.07
C MET A 1 -7.19 -3.99 11.87
N LEU A 2 -7.50 -2.73 11.91
CA LEU A 2 -8.02 -2.00 10.78
C LEU A 2 -7.37 -0.62 10.75
N GLY A 3 -6.90 -0.18 9.61
CA GLY A 3 -6.25 1.11 9.43
C GLY A 3 -6.84 1.87 8.25
N ASN A 4 -6.89 3.19 8.38
CA ASN A 4 -7.30 4.08 7.31
C ASN A 4 -6.12 4.24 6.34
N MET A 5 -6.28 3.70 5.14
CA MET A 5 -5.25 3.62 4.10
C MET A 5 -5.51 4.65 2.99
N GLY A 6 -4.95 4.38 1.83
CA GLY A 6 -5.21 5.15 0.62
C GLY A 6 -4.80 6.61 0.74
N SER A 7 -5.60 7.49 0.13
CA SER A 7 -5.29 8.92 0.05
C SER A 7 -5.23 9.63 1.39
N HIS A 8 -6.01 9.17 2.38
CA HIS A 8 -6.00 9.70 3.74
C HIS A 8 -4.66 9.45 4.42
N SER A 9 -4.16 8.20 4.39
CA SER A 9 -2.89 7.85 5.02
C SER A 9 -1.69 8.55 4.40
N HIS A 10 -1.82 8.96 3.15
CA HIS A 10 -0.74 9.65 2.43
C HIS A 10 -0.79 11.18 2.53
N GLY A 11 -1.87 11.75 3.10
CA GLY A 11 -2.08 13.20 3.13
C GLY A 11 -2.46 13.78 1.75
N THR A 12 -3.02 12.96 0.86
CA THR A 12 -3.38 13.35 -0.52
C THR A 12 -4.87 13.16 -0.81
N HIS A 13 -5.70 13.15 0.22
CA HIS A 13 -7.14 13.00 0.07
C HIS A 13 -7.79 14.26 -0.51
N ILE A 14 -8.66 14.05 -1.50
CA ILE A 14 -9.54 15.10 -2.06
C ILE A 14 -10.95 14.81 -1.57
N PRO A 15 -11.56 15.71 -0.77
CA PRO A 15 -12.90 15.48 -0.25
C PRO A 15 -13.95 15.27 -1.35
N SER A 16 -14.97 14.48 -1.09
CA SER A 16 -16.08 14.18 -2.03
C SER A 16 -16.89 15.42 -2.41
N THR A 17 -16.81 16.49 -1.62
CA THR A 17 -17.38 17.82 -1.96
C THR A 17 -16.69 18.47 -3.18
N ASN A 18 -15.49 18.05 -3.52
CA ASN A 18 -14.81 18.49 -4.74
C ASN A 18 -15.33 17.66 -5.94
N PRO A 19 -15.85 18.30 -7.02
CA PRO A 19 -16.39 17.59 -8.18
C PRO A 19 -15.36 16.71 -8.91
N ASP A 20 -14.09 17.05 -8.84
CA ASP A 20 -12.98 16.27 -9.43
C ASP A 20 -12.48 15.14 -8.48
N SER A 21 -13.10 14.96 -7.31
CA SER A 21 -12.71 13.88 -6.39
C SER A 21 -13.11 12.51 -6.94
N ILE A 22 -12.14 11.61 -6.94
CA ILE A 22 -12.28 10.18 -7.22
C ILE A 22 -11.67 9.33 -6.08
N ASP A 23 -11.58 9.92 -4.89
CA ASP A 23 -11.03 9.24 -3.72
C ASP A 23 -12.15 8.53 -2.96
N ASP A 24 -11.84 7.29 -2.62
CA ASP A 24 -12.64 6.45 -1.73
C ASP A 24 -12.05 6.54 -0.30
N ILE A 25 -12.79 6.05 0.68
CA ILE A 25 -12.29 5.83 2.04
C ILE A 25 -11.79 4.40 2.11
N ASP A 26 -10.48 4.25 1.97
CA ASP A 26 -9.83 2.94 1.94
C ASP A 26 -9.53 2.45 3.36
N LEU A 27 -10.15 1.37 3.79
CA LEU A 27 -9.79 0.67 5.03
C LEU A 27 -9.13 -0.66 4.71
N MET A 28 -7.99 -0.92 5.33
CA MET A 28 -7.32 -2.20 5.22
C MET A 28 -7.03 -2.76 6.60
N GLY A 29 -7.16 -4.07 6.72
CA GLY A 29 -6.86 -4.73 7.96
C GLY A 29 -6.54 -6.21 7.81
N PHE A 30 -6.34 -6.85 8.97
CA PHE A 30 -6.29 -8.30 9.04
C PHE A 30 -7.04 -8.81 10.27
N ALA A 31 -7.53 -10.03 10.18
CA ALA A 31 -8.27 -10.72 11.23
C ALA A 31 -7.89 -12.19 11.30
N LEU A 32 -8.19 -12.79 12.43
CA LEU A 32 -8.15 -14.24 12.53
C LEU A 32 -9.43 -14.81 11.91
N GLY A 33 -9.25 -15.89 11.16
CA GLY A 33 -10.38 -16.67 10.66
C GLY A 33 -11.05 -17.49 11.76
N PRO A 34 -12.21 -18.08 11.49
CA PRO A 34 -12.84 -19.04 12.42
C PRO A 34 -11.93 -20.27 12.57
N MET A 35 -12.05 -20.96 13.71
CA MET A 35 -11.28 -22.19 14.03
C MET A 35 -11.32 -23.20 12.87
N ALA A 36 -12.47 -23.36 12.24
CA ALA A 36 -12.67 -24.26 11.10
C ALA A 36 -11.81 -23.92 9.87
N SER A 37 -11.25 -22.72 9.77
CA SER A 37 -10.31 -22.34 8.72
C SER A 37 -8.86 -22.74 9.01
N TYR A 38 -8.55 -23.08 10.26
CA TYR A 38 -7.22 -23.53 10.69
C TYR A 38 -7.09 -25.05 10.78
N ILE A 39 -8.11 -25.71 11.33
CA ILE A 39 -8.09 -27.17 11.59
C ILE A 39 -9.20 -27.94 10.87
N GLY A 40 -10.10 -27.27 10.15
CA GLY A 40 -11.20 -27.87 9.39
C GLY A 40 -11.03 -27.67 7.88
N LEU A 41 -12.14 -27.80 7.16
CA LEU A 41 -12.18 -27.73 5.70
C LEU A 41 -12.57 -26.34 5.15
N GLN A 42 -12.95 -25.41 6.01
CA GLN A 42 -13.30 -24.05 5.59
C GLN A 42 -12.07 -23.29 5.12
N LYS A 43 -12.26 -22.44 4.09
CA LYS A 43 -11.23 -21.51 3.63
C LYS A 43 -11.68 -20.09 3.89
N PHE A 44 -10.81 -19.32 4.53
CA PHE A 44 -10.96 -17.88 4.65
C PHE A 44 -9.62 -17.24 4.28
N GLU A 45 -9.60 -16.44 3.24
CA GLU A 45 -8.38 -15.76 2.81
C GLU A 45 -8.46 -14.25 2.98
N HIS A 46 -9.59 -13.66 2.62
CA HIS A 46 -9.85 -12.23 2.76
C HIS A 46 -11.34 -11.95 2.58
N MET A 47 -11.75 -10.80 3.05
CA MET A 47 -13.06 -10.20 2.81
C MET A 47 -12.86 -8.85 2.14
N VAL A 48 -13.69 -8.55 1.15
CA VAL A 48 -13.78 -7.22 0.53
C VAL A 48 -15.22 -6.76 0.69
N HIS A 49 -15.37 -5.55 1.19
CA HIS A 49 -16.68 -4.89 1.27
C HIS A 49 -16.57 -3.51 0.64
N LYS A 50 -17.46 -3.22 -0.30
CA LYS A 50 -17.52 -1.93 -0.99
C LYS A 50 -18.93 -1.41 -0.95
N GLU A 51 -19.12 -0.27 -0.29
CA GLU A 51 -20.42 0.40 -0.16
C GLU A 51 -20.23 1.91 -0.15
N GLY A 52 -20.88 2.59 -1.10
CA GLY A 52 -20.72 4.04 -1.27
C GLY A 52 -19.27 4.44 -1.50
N GLU A 53 -18.73 5.24 -0.58
CA GLU A 53 -17.33 5.70 -0.60
C GLU A 53 -16.36 4.74 0.13
N TRP A 54 -16.88 3.70 0.78
CA TRP A 54 -16.08 2.77 1.58
C TRP A 54 -15.55 1.63 0.72
N ASP A 55 -14.23 1.41 0.78
CA ASP A 55 -13.55 0.25 0.23
C ASP A 55 -12.77 -0.44 1.34
N ILE A 56 -13.28 -1.57 1.83
CA ILE A 56 -12.76 -2.25 3.01
C ILE A 56 -12.18 -3.60 2.59
N VAL A 57 -10.90 -3.82 2.91
CA VAL A 57 -10.23 -5.10 2.65
C VAL A 57 -9.67 -5.65 3.97
N VAL A 58 -10.12 -6.84 4.36
CA VAL A 58 -9.62 -7.53 5.55
C VAL A 58 -9.02 -8.87 5.13
N TYR A 59 -7.72 -9.04 5.33
CA TYR A 59 -7.01 -10.27 5.05
C TYR A 59 -7.07 -11.25 6.23
N GLU A 60 -7.09 -12.54 5.94
CA GLU A 60 -6.78 -13.55 6.94
C GLU A 60 -5.30 -13.43 7.35
N ILE A 61 -5.00 -13.58 8.65
CA ILE A 61 -3.69 -13.25 9.22
C ILE A 61 -2.52 -13.99 8.57
N ARG A 62 -2.68 -15.27 8.16
CA ARG A 62 -1.64 -16.02 7.44
C ARG A 62 -1.37 -15.45 6.06
N LYS A 63 -2.45 -15.05 5.35
CA LYS A 63 -2.33 -14.38 4.05
C LYS A 63 -1.68 -13.01 4.19
N PHE A 64 -2.08 -12.23 5.19
CA PHE A 64 -1.49 -10.94 5.50
C PHE A 64 0.01 -11.07 5.77
N THR A 65 0.41 -12.03 6.63
CA THR A 65 1.83 -12.30 6.95
C THR A 65 2.62 -12.66 5.70
N ARG A 66 2.08 -13.51 4.81
CA ARG A 66 2.73 -13.83 3.53
C ARG A 66 2.90 -12.60 2.62
N LEU A 67 1.91 -11.71 2.56
CA LEU A 67 2.00 -10.48 1.78
C LEU A 67 3.05 -9.51 2.36
N LEU A 68 3.20 -9.46 3.69
CA LEU A 68 4.28 -8.71 4.34
C LEU A 68 5.66 -9.28 3.99
N LEU A 69 5.84 -10.59 4.07
CA LEU A 69 7.08 -11.28 3.68
C LEU A 69 7.43 -11.06 2.19
N GLN A 70 6.42 -10.92 1.34
CA GLN A 70 6.59 -10.59 -0.07
C GLN A 70 6.85 -9.09 -0.31
N GLN A 71 6.90 -8.27 0.73
CA GLN A 71 7.03 -6.81 0.62
C GLN A 71 5.99 -6.18 -0.32
N ASN A 72 4.72 -6.62 -0.21
CA ASN A 72 3.65 -6.06 -1.03
C ASN A 72 3.43 -4.57 -0.71
N PRO A 73 3.63 -3.64 -1.66
CA PRO A 73 3.60 -2.19 -1.40
C PRO A 73 2.27 -1.69 -0.84
N ASN A 74 1.16 -2.36 -1.16
CA ASN A 74 -0.17 -1.99 -0.68
C ASN A 74 -0.41 -2.43 0.77
N VAL A 75 0.30 -3.48 1.22
CA VAL A 75 0.07 -4.13 2.53
C VAL A 75 1.08 -3.67 3.58
N VAL A 76 2.35 -3.55 3.20
CA VAL A 76 3.43 -3.17 4.12
C VAL A 76 3.12 -1.84 4.83
N GLY A 77 2.53 -0.88 4.13
CA GLY A 77 2.17 0.43 4.67
C GLY A 77 1.26 0.37 5.91
N LEU A 78 0.46 -0.70 6.06
CA LEU A 78 -0.43 -0.85 7.21
C LEU A 78 0.31 -0.89 8.56
N LEU A 79 1.56 -1.38 8.59
CA LEU A 79 2.37 -1.41 9.82
C LEU A 79 3.10 -0.10 10.12
N TRP A 80 2.94 0.92 9.25
CA TRP A 80 3.68 2.18 9.30
C TRP A 80 2.76 3.42 9.29
N LEU A 81 1.47 3.22 9.59
CA LEU A 81 0.53 4.32 9.72
C LEU A 81 0.85 5.15 10.98
N LYS A 82 0.37 6.39 11.00
CA LYS A 82 0.28 7.17 12.23
C LYS A 82 -0.75 6.54 13.17
N ASP A 83 -0.54 6.67 14.46
CA ASP A 83 -1.38 6.02 15.49
C ASP A 83 -2.86 6.41 15.39
N ASP A 84 -3.16 7.65 15.02
CA ASP A 84 -4.52 8.17 14.83
C ASP A 84 -5.27 7.58 13.63
N LEU A 85 -4.57 6.88 12.74
CA LEU A 85 -5.16 6.22 11.57
C LEU A 85 -5.56 4.75 11.83
N TYR A 86 -5.21 4.20 13.00
CA TYR A 86 -5.66 2.87 13.39
C TYR A 86 -7.04 2.94 14.07
N ILE A 87 -7.97 2.12 13.60
CA ILE A 87 -9.33 2.04 14.15
C ILE A 87 -9.40 0.95 15.24
N HIS A 88 -8.58 -0.10 15.12
CA HIS A 88 -8.48 -1.20 16.07
C HIS A 88 -7.07 -1.75 16.08
N ASP A 89 -6.53 -2.00 17.28
CA ASP A 89 -5.13 -2.39 17.41
C ASP A 89 -4.81 -3.52 18.40
N ASP A 90 -5.77 -4.28 18.85
CA ASP A 90 -5.62 -5.26 19.93
C ASP A 90 -4.36 -6.16 19.80
N ILE A 91 -4.47 -7.33 19.21
CA ILE A 91 -3.35 -8.29 19.04
C ILE A 91 -2.32 -7.79 18.04
N GLN A 92 -2.70 -6.88 17.24
CA GLN A 92 -1.99 -6.42 16.05
C GLN A 92 -0.83 -5.47 16.38
N ARG A 93 -0.84 -4.89 17.57
CA ARG A 93 0.28 -4.10 18.08
C ARG A 93 1.59 -4.89 18.02
N GLN A 94 1.54 -6.20 18.26
CA GLN A 94 2.70 -7.08 18.15
C GLN A 94 3.30 -7.09 16.73
N TYR A 95 2.47 -6.99 15.67
CA TYR A 95 2.95 -6.86 14.29
C TYR A 95 3.59 -5.52 14.03
N ILE A 96 3.04 -4.44 14.59
CA ILE A 96 3.59 -3.09 14.46
C ILE A 96 4.95 -3.00 15.20
N GLU A 97 5.04 -3.51 16.41
CA GLU A 97 6.26 -3.51 17.23
C GLU A 97 7.38 -4.33 16.60
N LYS A 98 7.03 -5.40 15.88
CA LYS A 98 7.99 -6.30 15.22
C LYS A 98 8.06 -6.08 13.69
N ARG A 99 7.58 -4.94 13.17
CA ARG A 99 7.52 -4.69 11.72
C ARG A 99 8.86 -4.84 11.00
N ASP A 100 9.97 -4.63 11.71
CA ASP A 100 11.32 -4.70 11.12
C ASP A 100 11.68 -6.13 10.65
N ILE A 101 11.09 -7.18 11.25
CA ILE A 101 11.32 -8.56 10.80
C ILE A 101 10.82 -8.80 9.36
N PHE A 102 9.88 -8.00 8.90
CA PHE A 102 9.36 -8.07 7.53
C PHE A 102 10.18 -7.22 6.55
N SER A 103 11.03 -6.31 7.05
CA SER A 103 11.76 -5.36 6.20
C SER A 103 12.91 -6.02 5.47
N SER A 104 13.01 -5.80 4.14
CA SER A 104 14.09 -6.36 3.33
C SER A 104 14.30 -5.63 2.00
N LYS A 105 15.41 -5.92 1.32
CA LYS A 105 15.71 -5.41 -0.02
C LYS A 105 14.76 -5.92 -1.10
N LEU A 106 13.92 -6.93 -0.82
CA LEU A 106 12.84 -7.34 -1.74
C LEU A 106 11.91 -6.17 -2.10
N ALA A 107 11.81 -5.17 -1.21
CA ALA A 107 11.07 -3.94 -1.47
C ALA A 107 11.48 -3.27 -2.80
N TYR A 108 12.76 -3.34 -3.20
CA TYR A 108 13.19 -2.83 -4.50
C TYR A 108 12.38 -3.44 -5.65
N LYS A 109 12.33 -4.77 -5.72
CA LYS A 109 11.62 -5.47 -6.82
C LYS A 109 10.13 -5.20 -6.79
N THR A 110 9.51 -5.19 -5.61
CA THR A 110 8.06 -5.09 -5.49
C THR A 110 7.57 -3.66 -5.66
N PHE A 111 8.24 -2.66 -5.08
CA PHE A 111 7.87 -1.26 -5.25
C PHE A 111 8.13 -0.77 -6.69
N ILE A 112 9.30 -1.08 -7.25
CA ILE A 112 9.63 -0.69 -8.63
C ILE A 112 8.73 -1.43 -9.62
N GLY A 113 8.55 -2.74 -9.47
CA GLY A 113 7.65 -3.53 -10.34
C GLY A 113 6.21 -3.03 -10.29
N TYR A 114 5.71 -2.67 -9.10
CA TYR A 114 4.39 -2.07 -8.94
C TYR A 114 4.31 -0.69 -9.61
N ALA A 115 5.32 0.15 -9.43
CA ALA A 115 5.40 1.45 -10.08
C ALA A 115 5.39 1.35 -11.61
N TYR A 116 6.12 0.38 -12.19
CA TYR A 116 6.04 0.09 -13.62
C TYR A 116 4.63 -0.29 -14.07
N SER A 117 3.96 -1.15 -13.32
CA SER A 117 2.56 -1.52 -13.61
C SER A 117 1.62 -0.30 -13.58
N GLN A 118 1.81 0.62 -12.64
CA GLN A 118 1.02 1.87 -12.58
C GLN A 118 1.36 2.83 -13.72
N ARG A 119 2.65 2.91 -14.10
CA ARG A 119 3.13 3.71 -15.25
C ARG A 119 2.48 3.23 -16.55
N GLU A 120 2.43 1.92 -16.79
CA GLU A 120 1.76 1.37 -17.96
C GLU A 120 0.26 1.73 -17.97
N LYS A 121 -0.41 1.60 -16.84
CA LYS A 121 -1.82 2.00 -16.71
C LYS A 121 -2.03 3.50 -16.95
N MET A 122 -1.09 4.34 -16.53
CA MET A 122 -1.13 5.78 -16.78
C MET A 122 -1.04 6.12 -18.27
N MET A 123 -0.20 5.38 -19.02
CA MET A 123 0.03 5.57 -20.45
C MET A 123 -1.10 5.03 -21.32
N MET A 124 -1.80 3.99 -20.87
CA MET A 124 -2.86 3.33 -21.63
C MET A 124 -4.20 4.06 -21.50
N SER A 125 -4.42 5.07 -22.32
CA SER A 125 -5.74 5.74 -22.47
C SER A 125 -6.87 4.78 -22.89
N THR A 126 -6.53 3.60 -23.38
CA THR A 126 -7.46 2.55 -23.84
C THR A 126 -7.91 1.57 -22.76
N PHE A 127 -7.31 1.58 -21.56
CA PHE A 127 -7.69 0.70 -20.44
C PHE A 127 -8.97 1.19 -19.74
N GLN A 128 -10.07 1.20 -20.48
CA GLN A 128 -11.33 1.75 -20.00
C GLN A 128 -12.16 0.79 -19.15
N GLY A 129 -11.84 -0.51 -19.15
CA GLY A 129 -12.69 -1.54 -18.54
C GLY A 129 -12.87 -1.49 -17.03
N TYR A 130 -11.88 -0.95 -16.27
CA TYR A 130 -11.88 -0.88 -14.81
C TYR A 130 -12.11 0.54 -14.26
N MET A 131 -12.21 1.55 -15.12
CA MET A 131 -12.36 2.94 -14.71
C MET A 131 -13.83 3.32 -14.62
N GLY A 132 -14.23 3.89 -13.48
CA GLY A 132 -15.52 4.58 -13.34
C GLY A 132 -15.61 5.84 -14.23
N ALA A 133 -16.84 6.31 -14.47
CA ALA A 133 -17.11 7.43 -15.37
C ALA A 133 -16.35 8.72 -15.02
N LYS A 134 -16.29 9.08 -13.73
CA LYS A 134 -15.54 10.25 -13.25
C LYS A 134 -14.04 10.18 -13.61
N ARG A 135 -13.42 9.01 -13.42
CA ARG A 135 -11.98 8.83 -13.72
C ARG A 135 -11.70 8.90 -15.21
N LYS A 136 -12.62 8.37 -16.06
CA LYS A 136 -12.55 8.51 -17.52
C LYS A 136 -12.56 9.96 -17.95
N ALA A 137 -13.49 10.76 -17.41
CA ALA A 137 -13.58 12.19 -17.68
C ALA A 137 -12.30 12.94 -17.32
N LEU A 138 -11.63 12.57 -16.20
CA LEU A 138 -10.33 13.15 -15.83
C LEU A 138 -9.22 12.76 -16.82
N VAL A 139 -9.17 11.51 -17.28
CA VAL A 139 -8.21 11.08 -18.31
C VAL A 139 -8.42 11.83 -19.63
N GLU A 140 -9.68 12.04 -20.05
CA GLU A 140 -10.01 12.83 -21.23
C GLU A 140 -9.60 14.31 -21.05
N LYS A 141 -9.86 14.88 -19.86
CA LYS A 141 -9.52 16.27 -19.53
C LYS A 141 -8.01 16.55 -19.52
N TYR A 142 -7.21 15.63 -18.95
CA TYR A 142 -5.78 15.83 -18.74
C TYR A 142 -4.88 15.07 -19.72
N GLY A 143 -5.44 14.17 -20.54
CA GLY A 143 -4.71 13.38 -21.52
C GLY A 143 -3.98 12.16 -20.95
N TYR A 144 -4.03 11.93 -19.63
CA TYR A 144 -3.42 10.79 -18.95
C TYR A 144 -4.06 10.57 -17.58
N ASP A 145 -3.82 9.39 -16.97
CA ASP A 145 -4.37 9.03 -15.66
C ASP A 145 -3.58 9.68 -14.52
N ILE A 146 -4.03 10.86 -14.08
CA ILE A 146 -3.40 11.66 -13.01
C ILE A 146 -3.37 10.93 -11.66
N LYS A 147 -4.35 10.06 -11.34
CA LYS A 147 -4.36 9.26 -10.10
C LYS A 147 -3.23 8.23 -10.12
N ASN A 148 -3.07 7.50 -11.23
CA ASN A 148 -1.97 6.55 -11.38
C ASN A 148 -0.60 7.25 -11.46
N ALA A 149 -0.53 8.45 -12.03
CA ALA A 149 0.69 9.25 -12.04
C ALA A 149 1.17 9.61 -10.64
N ALA A 150 0.30 10.21 -9.82
CA ALA A 150 0.63 10.53 -8.43
C ALA A 150 0.99 9.26 -7.63
N HIS A 151 0.27 8.16 -7.87
CA HIS A 151 0.55 6.86 -7.24
C HIS A 151 1.93 6.32 -7.62
N THR A 152 2.31 6.38 -8.91
CA THR A 152 3.63 5.94 -9.40
C THR A 152 4.76 6.69 -8.71
N ILE A 153 4.70 8.01 -8.69
CA ILE A 153 5.74 8.85 -8.06
C ILE A 153 5.81 8.57 -6.54
N ARG A 154 4.67 8.46 -5.87
CA ARG A 154 4.62 8.15 -4.44
C ARG A 154 5.28 6.81 -4.11
N ILE A 155 4.94 5.74 -4.84
CA ILE A 155 5.48 4.40 -4.59
C ILE A 155 6.99 4.34 -4.83
N LEU A 156 7.49 4.98 -5.88
CA LEU A 156 8.93 5.08 -6.15
C LEU A 156 9.67 5.77 -4.99
N ARG A 157 9.17 6.92 -4.55
CA ARG A 157 9.76 7.66 -3.43
C ARG A 157 9.72 6.87 -2.12
N MET A 158 8.60 6.24 -1.81
CA MET A 158 8.46 5.39 -0.63
C MET A 158 9.45 4.22 -0.65
N GLY A 159 9.63 3.56 -1.79
CA GLY A 159 10.60 2.48 -1.96
C GLY A 159 12.04 2.95 -1.75
N ILE A 160 12.43 4.12 -2.32
CA ILE A 160 13.75 4.72 -2.14
C ILE A 160 14.02 5.06 -0.66
N GLU A 161 13.06 5.73 -0.02
CA GLU A 161 13.16 6.09 1.41
C GLU A 161 13.33 4.85 2.28
N PHE A 162 12.51 3.81 2.03
CA PHE A 162 12.57 2.56 2.78
C PHE A 162 13.92 1.86 2.64
N LEU A 163 14.46 1.78 1.42
CA LEU A 163 15.77 1.18 1.16
C LEU A 163 16.91 1.95 1.86
N ASN A 164 16.82 3.27 1.92
CA ASN A 164 17.85 4.13 2.51
C ASN A 164 17.78 4.20 4.04
N THR A 165 16.57 4.19 4.61
CA THR A 165 16.35 4.52 6.02
C THR A 165 15.83 3.36 6.85
N SER A 166 15.39 2.27 6.21
CA SER A 166 14.63 1.17 6.84
C SER A 166 13.31 1.63 7.49
N GLN A 167 12.82 2.83 7.13
CA GLN A 167 11.56 3.40 7.61
C GLN A 167 10.63 3.68 6.43
N LEU A 168 9.37 3.31 6.56
CA LEU A 168 8.37 3.57 5.52
C LEU A 168 7.49 4.76 5.92
N ASN A 169 7.72 5.91 5.30
CA ASN A 169 6.93 7.11 5.55
C ASN A 169 5.63 7.06 4.72
N VAL A 170 4.58 6.49 5.31
CA VAL A 170 3.27 6.40 4.66
C VAL A 170 2.63 7.76 4.53
N PHE A 171 2.62 8.57 5.59
CA PHE A 171 2.20 9.97 5.50
C PHE A 171 3.31 10.79 4.82
N ARG A 172 2.97 11.40 3.70
CA ARG A 172 3.95 11.98 2.79
C ARG A 172 4.32 13.41 3.16
N HIS A 173 5.60 13.69 3.34
CA HIS A 173 6.11 15.06 3.48
C HIS A 173 6.02 15.84 2.15
N ASP A 174 6.00 15.13 1.00
CA ASP A 174 5.84 15.65 -0.33
C ASP A 174 4.38 15.62 -0.84
N ALA A 175 3.40 15.51 0.08
CA ALA A 175 1.98 15.43 -0.24
C ALA A 175 1.50 16.60 -1.13
N ALA A 176 2.01 17.80 -0.91
CA ALA A 176 1.66 18.98 -1.72
C ALA A 176 2.03 18.80 -3.20
N GLU A 177 3.22 18.28 -3.51
CA GLU A 177 3.66 18.01 -4.87
C GLU A 177 2.87 16.85 -5.49
N LEU A 178 2.60 15.79 -4.72
CA LEU A 178 1.75 14.69 -5.17
C LEU A 178 0.32 15.17 -5.49
N MET A 179 -0.19 16.13 -4.73
CA MET A 179 -1.49 16.77 -5.00
C MET A 179 -1.45 17.59 -6.30
N GLU A 180 -0.35 18.26 -6.62
CA GLU A 180 -0.24 18.94 -7.91
C GLU A 180 -0.34 17.97 -9.09
N ILE A 181 0.32 16.80 -9.00
CA ILE A 181 0.22 15.75 -10.02
C ILE A 181 -1.23 15.22 -10.07
N LYS A 182 -1.82 14.92 -8.91
CA LYS A 182 -3.15 14.34 -8.78
C LYS A 182 -4.28 15.27 -9.23
N THR A 183 -4.02 16.59 -9.26
CA THR A 183 -4.96 17.60 -9.75
C THR A 183 -4.65 18.08 -11.17
N GLY A 184 -3.74 17.38 -11.88
CA GLY A 184 -3.44 17.62 -13.29
C GLY A 184 -2.64 18.89 -13.58
N LYS A 185 -1.93 19.45 -12.59
CA LYS A 185 -1.05 20.62 -12.81
C LYS A 185 0.27 20.26 -13.51
N TRP A 186 0.60 18.98 -13.58
CA TRP A 186 1.81 18.52 -14.25
C TRP A 186 1.48 17.92 -15.61
N GLU A 187 2.34 18.20 -16.59
CA GLU A 187 2.28 17.53 -17.88
C GLU A 187 2.84 16.10 -17.78
N LEU A 188 2.32 15.20 -18.62
CA LEU A 188 2.74 13.80 -18.67
C LEU A 188 4.26 13.64 -18.79
N ASN A 189 4.90 14.40 -19.68
CA ASN A 189 6.35 14.30 -19.91
C ASN A 189 7.16 14.65 -18.65
N LYS A 190 6.70 15.61 -17.84
CA LYS A 190 7.33 15.95 -16.57
C LYS A 190 7.23 14.80 -15.57
N VAL A 191 6.07 14.16 -15.48
CA VAL A 191 5.85 12.98 -14.62
C VAL A 191 6.73 11.81 -15.05
N LEU A 192 6.80 11.52 -16.35
CA LEU A 192 7.62 10.44 -16.89
C LEU A 192 9.11 10.66 -16.63
N SER A 193 9.60 11.88 -16.87
CA SER A 193 11.00 12.23 -16.60
C SER A 193 11.38 12.09 -15.14
N LEU A 194 10.47 12.47 -14.22
CA LEU A 194 10.66 12.26 -12.79
C LEU A 194 10.64 10.76 -12.43
N ALA A 195 9.71 10.00 -12.98
CA ALA A 195 9.62 8.55 -12.74
C ALA A 195 10.91 7.83 -13.19
N ASP A 196 11.44 8.16 -14.38
CA ASP A 196 12.66 7.57 -14.91
C ASP A 196 13.89 7.93 -14.04
N LYS A 197 13.94 9.15 -13.51
CA LYS A 197 14.96 9.54 -12.53
C LYS A 197 14.84 8.70 -11.24
N LEU A 198 13.63 8.62 -10.68
CA LEU A 198 13.40 7.89 -9.43
C LEU A 198 13.71 6.39 -9.55
N VAL A 199 13.51 5.77 -10.72
CA VAL A 199 13.93 4.38 -10.96
C VAL A 199 15.45 4.23 -10.83
N LYS A 200 16.24 5.17 -11.37
CA LYS A 200 17.71 5.17 -11.22
C LYS A 200 18.12 5.40 -9.76
N ASP A 201 17.46 6.34 -9.08
CA ASP A 201 17.71 6.62 -7.66
C ASP A 201 17.37 5.38 -6.78
N ALA A 202 16.31 4.63 -7.12
CA ALA A 202 15.95 3.38 -6.45
C ALA A 202 17.00 2.28 -6.63
N GLU A 203 17.64 2.18 -7.80
CA GLU A 203 18.74 1.24 -8.02
C GLU A 203 19.95 1.58 -7.13
N LEU A 204 20.29 2.85 -7.03
CA LEU A 204 21.37 3.31 -6.15
C LEU A 204 21.04 3.02 -4.68
N ALA A 205 19.81 3.32 -4.25
CA ALA A 205 19.33 3.02 -2.90
C ALA A 205 19.37 1.51 -2.59
N TYR A 206 19.01 0.65 -3.54
CA TYR A 206 19.10 -0.81 -3.40
C TYR A 206 20.54 -1.27 -3.16
N ARG A 207 21.50 -0.74 -3.93
CA ARG A 207 22.93 -1.11 -3.82
C ARG A 207 23.54 -0.68 -2.49
N SER A 208 23.13 0.46 -1.94
CA SER A 208 23.63 1.02 -0.68
C SER A 208 22.83 0.62 0.55
N SER A 209 21.67 -0.05 0.37
CA SER A 209 20.76 -0.40 1.45
C SER A 209 21.41 -1.33 2.49
N LYS A 210 21.13 -1.03 3.76
CA LYS A 210 21.53 -1.86 4.90
C LYS A 210 20.47 -2.90 5.29
N LEU A 211 19.32 -2.90 4.63
CA LEU A 211 18.30 -3.91 4.85
C LEU A 211 18.83 -5.31 4.50
N PRO A 212 18.35 -6.37 5.17
CA PRO A 212 18.66 -7.74 4.78
C PRO A 212 18.12 -8.03 3.37
N ASP A 213 18.72 -8.98 2.67
CA ASP A 213 18.32 -9.35 1.31
C ASP A 213 16.90 -9.93 1.28
N VAL A 214 16.51 -10.68 2.32
CA VAL A 214 15.19 -11.28 2.51
C VAL A 214 14.68 -11.01 3.93
N PRO A 215 13.34 -10.99 4.16
CA PRO A 215 12.79 -10.79 5.49
C PRO A 215 13.09 -11.99 6.41
N ASN A 216 12.93 -11.80 7.72
CA ASN A 216 13.11 -12.85 8.71
C ASN A 216 11.87 -13.75 8.78
N GLU A 217 11.77 -14.71 7.86
CA GLU A 217 10.63 -15.60 7.72
C GLU A 217 10.39 -16.43 9.01
N LYS A 218 11.48 -16.89 9.66
CA LYS A 218 11.39 -17.67 10.89
C LYS A 218 10.75 -16.88 12.04
N GLU A 219 11.17 -15.63 12.25
CA GLU A 219 10.59 -14.77 13.29
C GLU A 219 9.14 -14.38 12.93
N ALA A 220 8.83 -14.18 11.66
CA ALA A 220 7.48 -13.90 11.20
C ALA A 220 6.54 -15.10 11.46
N GLU A 221 7.02 -16.32 11.24
CA GLU A 221 6.26 -17.55 11.54
C GLU A 221 6.02 -17.70 13.05
N LEU A 222 7.06 -17.47 13.87
CA LEU A 222 6.91 -17.52 15.34
C LEU A 222 5.90 -16.48 15.84
N LEU A 223 5.95 -15.25 15.32
CA LEU A 223 4.97 -14.21 15.65
C LEU A 223 3.55 -14.63 15.26
N LEU A 224 3.37 -15.12 14.04
CA LEU A 224 2.08 -15.61 13.55
C LEU A 224 1.53 -16.71 14.43
N MET A 225 2.35 -17.73 14.76
CA MET A 225 1.94 -18.84 15.62
C MET A 225 1.57 -18.37 17.03
N LYS A 226 2.34 -17.41 17.59
CA LYS A 226 2.05 -16.83 18.90
C LYS A 226 0.66 -16.17 18.91
N VAL A 227 0.40 -15.27 17.95
CA VAL A 227 -0.87 -14.53 17.85
C VAL A 227 -2.07 -15.46 17.65
N ILE A 228 -1.94 -16.51 16.82
CA ILE A 228 -3.00 -17.50 16.63
C ILE A 228 -3.27 -18.27 17.93
N LYS A 229 -2.22 -18.74 18.62
CA LYS A 229 -2.36 -19.47 19.89
C LYS A 229 -3.02 -18.64 20.97
N GLU A 230 -2.61 -17.38 21.15
CA GLU A 230 -3.17 -16.46 22.15
C GLU A 230 -4.69 -16.32 22.01
N LYS A 231 -5.20 -16.30 20.76
CA LYS A 231 -6.66 -16.19 20.51
C LYS A 231 -7.40 -17.51 20.58
N MET A 232 -6.79 -18.60 20.20
CA MET A 232 -7.41 -19.93 20.27
C MET A 232 -7.55 -20.45 21.68
N LEU A 233 -6.74 -19.97 22.64
CA LEU A 233 -6.82 -20.35 24.04
C LEU A 233 -7.80 -19.50 24.87
N VAL A 234 -8.27 -18.37 24.32
CA VAL A 234 -9.20 -17.43 24.98
C VAL A 234 -10.65 -17.62 24.52
N SER A 235 -10.87 -18.45 23.51
CA SER A 235 -12.19 -18.84 22.99
C SER A 235 -12.54 -20.26 23.44
#